data_f94b260378a9f96f16c20b230f1a4957
#
_entry.id   f94b260378a9f96f16c20b230f1a4957
#
_cell.length_a   1.000
_cell.length_b   1.000
_cell.length_c   1.000
_cell.angle_alpha   90.00
_cell.angle_beta   90.00
_cell.angle_gamma   90.00
#
_symmetry.space_group_name_H-M   'P 1'
#
loop_
_entity.id
_entity.type
_entity.pdbx_description
1 polymer ?
#
loop_
_entity_poly.entity_id
_entity_poly.type
_entity_poly.pdbx_seq_one_letter_code
_entity_poly.pdbx_strand_id
1 'polypeptide(L)'
;MKAILFVDDHEVLARLSCEILEMQGYRAVCAYNAQDAIDKFQKEKFDILVTDFRMEGMNGLELARKVHDKYPSVPVIIVTGYGPIDGGSDVHTVLSKEELLPDLLDKIKYYLEQADSQEEVMETRDSA
;
A
#
# COMPACT_ATOMS: atom_id res chain seq x y z
N MET A 1 -8.27 -6.81 12.18
CA MET A 1 -7.70 -7.26 10.90
C MET A 1 -7.20 -6.04 10.12
N LYS A 2 -5.95 -6.05 9.73
CA LYS A 2 -5.37 -4.95 8.96
C LYS A 2 -5.86 -4.98 7.51
N ALA A 3 -6.13 -3.80 6.96
CA ALA A 3 -6.69 -3.62 5.62
C ALA A 3 -5.65 -3.08 4.65
N ILE A 4 -5.53 -3.74 3.51
CA ILE A 4 -4.58 -3.41 2.45
C ILE A 4 -5.36 -3.02 1.20
N LEU A 5 -5.03 -1.88 0.59
CA LEU A 5 -5.50 -1.55 -0.75
C LEU A 5 -4.39 -1.88 -1.74
N PHE A 6 -4.67 -2.78 -2.67
CA PHE A 6 -3.75 -3.23 -3.71
C PHE A 6 -4.21 -2.69 -5.06
N VAL A 7 -3.37 -1.89 -5.71
CA VAL A 7 -3.72 -1.18 -6.95
C VAL A 7 -2.86 -1.66 -8.11
N ASP A 8 -3.50 -2.23 -9.11
CA ASP A 8 -2.84 -2.68 -10.34
C ASP A 8 -3.90 -2.70 -11.45
N ASP A 9 -3.60 -2.14 -12.61
CA ASP A 9 -4.52 -2.12 -13.74
C ASP A 9 -4.65 -3.49 -14.44
N HIS A 10 -3.78 -4.43 -14.13
CA HIS A 10 -3.91 -5.81 -14.57
C HIS A 10 -4.82 -6.57 -13.60
N GLU A 11 -6.10 -6.67 -13.93
CA GLU A 11 -7.14 -7.18 -13.03
C GLU A 11 -6.86 -8.59 -12.49
N VAL A 12 -6.38 -9.50 -13.33
CA VAL A 12 -6.11 -10.88 -12.91
C VAL A 12 -5.00 -10.92 -11.87
N LEU A 13 -3.90 -10.21 -12.10
CA LEU A 13 -2.79 -10.14 -11.14
C LEU A 13 -3.21 -9.46 -9.84
N ALA A 14 -4.01 -8.40 -9.92
CA ALA A 14 -4.51 -7.72 -8.74
C ALA A 14 -5.35 -8.66 -7.88
N ARG A 15 -6.29 -9.39 -8.48
CA ARG A 15 -7.13 -10.32 -7.74
C ARG A 15 -6.34 -11.47 -7.11
N LEU A 16 -5.39 -12.04 -7.85
CA LEU A 16 -4.52 -13.10 -7.32
C LEU A 16 -3.69 -12.59 -6.14
N SER A 17 -3.15 -11.39 -6.26
CA SER A 17 -2.37 -10.77 -5.17
C SER A 17 -3.22 -10.55 -3.93
N CYS A 18 -4.45 -10.07 -4.10
CA CYS A 18 -5.39 -9.90 -2.99
C CYS A 18 -5.77 -11.22 -2.33
N GLU A 19 -5.98 -12.28 -3.10
CA GLU A 19 -6.24 -13.62 -2.55
C GLU A 19 -5.07 -14.11 -1.69
N ILE A 20 -3.84 -13.91 -2.16
CA ILE A 20 -2.64 -14.29 -1.41
C ILE A 20 -2.56 -13.51 -0.09
N LEU A 21 -2.82 -12.21 -0.13
CA LEU A 21 -2.82 -11.37 1.07
C LEU A 21 -3.90 -11.81 2.07
N GLU A 22 -5.08 -12.15 1.58
CA GLU A 22 -6.15 -12.68 2.44
C GLU A 22 -5.76 -14.00 3.10
N MET A 23 -5.06 -14.86 2.39
CA MET A 23 -4.53 -16.11 2.94
C MET A 23 -3.53 -15.87 4.08
N GLN A 24 -2.88 -14.71 4.09
CA GLN A 24 -1.97 -14.31 5.17
C GLN A 24 -2.68 -13.67 6.37
N GLY A 25 -3.99 -13.53 6.31
CA GLY A 25 -4.78 -12.98 7.41
C GLY A 25 -5.10 -11.50 7.30
N TYR A 26 -4.83 -10.87 6.16
CA TYR A 26 -5.18 -9.48 5.92
C TYR A 26 -6.54 -9.35 5.23
N ARG A 27 -7.17 -8.19 5.38
CA ARG A 27 -8.28 -7.79 4.52
C ARG A 27 -7.69 -7.09 3.31
N ALA A 28 -7.84 -7.65 2.12
CA ALA A 28 -7.27 -7.08 0.91
C ALA A 28 -8.37 -6.66 -0.05
N VAL A 29 -8.30 -5.42 -0.51
CA VAL A 29 -9.22 -4.84 -1.48
C VAL A 29 -8.43 -4.44 -2.72
N CYS A 30 -8.93 -4.80 -3.90
CA CYS A 30 -8.31 -4.44 -5.18
C CYS A 30 -8.88 -3.14 -5.71
N ALA A 31 -8.02 -2.33 -6.33
CA ALA A 31 -8.41 -1.24 -7.20
C ALA A 31 -7.65 -1.39 -8.52
N TYR A 32 -8.27 -1.04 -9.62
CA TYR A 32 -7.72 -1.30 -10.95
C TYR A 32 -7.21 -0.04 -11.65
N ASN A 33 -7.32 1.10 -11.01
CA ASN A 33 -6.74 2.37 -11.45
C ASN A 33 -6.64 3.32 -10.25
N ALA A 34 -5.95 4.43 -10.46
CA ALA A 34 -5.72 5.38 -9.38
C ALA A 34 -7.01 6.05 -8.87
N GLN A 35 -7.94 6.38 -9.77
CA GLN A 35 -9.19 7.01 -9.37
C GLN A 35 -10.04 6.07 -8.50
N ASP A 36 -10.13 4.80 -8.88
CA ASP A 36 -10.81 3.78 -8.08
C ASP A 36 -10.17 3.64 -6.69
N ALA A 37 -8.84 3.69 -6.63
CA ALA A 37 -8.11 3.66 -5.37
C ALA A 37 -8.46 4.86 -4.47
N ILE A 38 -8.47 6.05 -5.03
CA ILE A 38 -8.83 7.28 -4.31
C ILE A 38 -10.27 7.18 -3.78
N ASP A 39 -11.20 6.74 -4.61
CA ASP A 39 -12.60 6.58 -4.22
C ASP A 39 -12.76 5.59 -3.06
N LYS A 40 -12.02 4.50 -3.09
CA LYS A 40 -12.05 3.50 -2.01
C LYS A 40 -11.44 4.03 -0.72
N PHE A 41 -10.36 4.81 -0.79
CA PHE A 41 -9.80 5.47 0.39
C PHE A 41 -10.78 6.44 1.06
N GLN A 42 -11.67 7.05 0.30
CA GLN A 42 -12.68 7.95 0.86
C GLN A 42 -13.82 7.21 1.55
N LYS A 43 -14.08 5.97 1.15
CA LYS A 43 -15.21 5.19 1.67
C LYS A 43 -14.85 4.30 2.84
N GLU A 44 -13.61 3.87 2.95
CA GLU A 44 -13.18 3.00 4.04
C GLU A 44 -11.72 3.25 4.41
N LYS A 45 -11.35 2.79 5.60
CA LYS A 45 -10.00 2.98 6.12
C LYS A 45 -9.09 1.84 5.67
N PHE A 46 -7.91 2.19 5.16
CA PHE A 46 -6.84 1.24 4.86
C PHE A 46 -5.62 1.53 5.71
N ASP A 47 -4.91 0.48 6.07
CA ASP A 47 -3.70 0.56 6.90
C ASP A 47 -2.43 0.67 6.06
N ILE A 48 -2.48 0.27 4.80
CA ILE A 48 -1.37 0.34 3.87
C ILE A 48 -1.86 0.38 2.42
N LEU A 49 -1.13 1.10 1.57
CA LEU A 49 -1.33 1.13 0.13
C LEU A 49 -0.19 0.41 -0.57
N VAL A 50 -0.52 -0.54 -1.44
CA VAL A 50 0.43 -1.17 -2.35
C VAL A 50 -0.03 -0.88 -3.77
N THR A 51 0.79 -0.23 -4.57
CA THR A 51 0.40 0.18 -5.92
C THR A 51 1.45 -0.16 -6.95
N ASP A 52 1.00 -0.57 -8.14
CA ASP A 52 1.85 -0.62 -9.32
C ASP A 52 2.32 0.79 -9.66
N PHE A 53 3.52 0.90 -10.24
CA PHE A 53 4.04 2.19 -10.71
C PHE A 53 3.35 2.63 -12.00
N ARG A 54 3.38 1.79 -13.03
CA ARG A 54 2.78 2.11 -14.33
C ARG A 54 1.33 1.68 -14.39
N MET A 55 0.46 2.68 -14.53
CA MET A 55 -0.97 2.49 -14.75
C MET A 55 -1.43 3.52 -15.78
N GLU A 56 -2.47 3.18 -16.51
CA GLU A 56 -3.08 4.13 -17.43
C GLU A 56 -3.64 5.32 -16.65
N GLY A 57 -3.40 6.53 -17.16
CA GLY A 57 -3.76 7.75 -16.47
C GLY A 57 -2.73 8.12 -15.40
N MET A 58 -3.17 8.24 -14.16
CA MET A 58 -2.29 8.58 -13.03
C MET A 58 -1.40 7.39 -12.65
N ASN A 59 -0.09 7.61 -12.55
CA ASN A 59 0.85 6.57 -12.14
C ASN A 59 0.90 6.39 -10.61
N GLY A 60 1.64 5.37 -10.16
CA GLY A 60 1.73 5.03 -8.74
C GLY A 60 2.37 6.12 -7.87
N LEU A 61 3.32 6.91 -8.40
CA LEU A 61 3.91 8.03 -7.66
C LEU A 61 2.91 9.16 -7.45
N GLU A 62 2.13 9.47 -8.46
CA GLU A 62 1.09 10.50 -8.36
C GLU A 62 0.00 10.06 -7.38
N LEU A 63 -0.39 8.78 -7.42
CA LEU A 63 -1.33 8.22 -6.46
C LEU A 63 -0.76 8.28 -5.03
N ALA A 64 0.49 7.89 -4.85
CA ALA A 64 1.17 7.94 -3.55
C ALA A 64 1.15 9.35 -2.97
N ARG A 65 1.43 10.36 -3.79
CA ARG A 65 1.42 11.75 -3.36
C ARG A 65 0.03 12.18 -2.88
N LYS A 66 -1.01 11.85 -3.63
CA LYS A 66 -2.39 12.20 -3.26
C LYS A 66 -2.83 11.51 -1.96
N VAL A 67 -2.47 10.26 -1.80
CA VAL A 67 -2.78 9.51 -0.56
C VAL A 67 -1.99 10.09 0.61
N HIS A 68 -0.70 10.36 0.44
CA HIS A 68 0.14 10.92 1.49
C HIS A 68 -0.35 12.31 1.94
N ASP A 69 -0.78 13.15 1.03
CA ASP A 69 -1.29 14.49 1.36
C ASP A 69 -2.52 14.43 2.27
N LYS A 70 -3.37 13.43 2.09
CA LYS A 70 -4.63 13.31 2.82
C LYS A 70 -4.55 12.33 3.99
N TYR A 71 -3.71 11.31 3.87
CA TYR A 71 -3.53 10.25 4.87
C TYR A 71 -2.04 10.03 5.14
N PRO A 72 -1.35 11.00 5.77
CA PRO A 72 0.12 10.97 5.87
C PRO A 72 0.67 9.82 6.70
N SER A 73 -0.14 9.18 7.54
CA SER A 73 0.29 8.05 8.35
C SER A 73 0.19 6.70 7.63
N VAL A 74 -0.43 6.65 6.45
CA VAL A 74 -0.58 5.41 5.70
C VAL A 74 0.71 5.11 4.92
N PRO A 75 1.41 4.00 5.20
CA PRO A 75 2.59 3.65 4.42
C PRO A 75 2.21 3.27 2.99
N VAL A 76 3.12 3.60 2.06
CA VAL A 76 2.94 3.33 0.63
C VAL A 76 4.10 2.51 0.11
N ILE A 77 3.78 1.39 -0.53
CA ILE A 77 4.74 0.55 -1.25
C ILE A 77 4.43 0.63 -2.74
N ILE A 78 5.44 0.91 -3.55
CA ILE A 78 5.31 0.86 -5.01
C ILE A 78 5.97 -0.42 -5.51
N VAL A 79 5.28 -1.11 -6.42
CA VAL A 79 5.79 -2.29 -7.12
C VAL A 79 6.00 -1.92 -8.58
N THR A 80 7.19 -2.16 -9.12
CA THR A 80 7.52 -1.78 -10.49
C THR A 80 8.20 -2.92 -11.25
N GLY A 81 7.82 -3.10 -12.51
CA GLY A 81 8.51 -4.00 -13.44
C GLY A 81 9.61 -3.29 -14.24
N TYR A 82 9.78 -2.01 -14.02
CA TYR A 82 10.78 -1.18 -14.66
C TYR A 82 11.88 -0.84 -13.65
N GLY A 83 13.07 -0.52 -14.08
CA GLY A 83 14.21 -0.26 -13.22
C GLY A 83 13.93 0.65 -12.02
N PRO A 84 14.94 0.93 -11.21
CA PRO A 84 14.74 1.68 -9.97
C PRO A 84 14.13 3.06 -10.24
N ILE A 85 13.16 3.44 -9.40
CA ILE A 85 12.54 4.76 -9.41
C ILE A 85 12.79 5.44 -8.07
N ASP A 86 12.86 6.77 -8.08
CA ASP A 86 12.92 7.54 -6.85
C ASP A 86 11.50 7.86 -6.40
N GLY A 87 11.07 7.25 -5.30
CA GLY A 87 9.73 7.48 -4.73
C GLY A 87 9.61 8.74 -3.91
N GLY A 88 10.72 9.37 -3.54
CA GLY A 88 10.71 10.56 -2.68
C GLY A 88 10.14 10.26 -1.29
N SER A 89 9.66 11.32 -0.61
CA SER A 89 9.12 11.22 0.75
C SER A 89 7.71 10.64 0.83
N ASP A 90 7.02 10.50 -0.31
CA ASP A 90 5.63 10.01 -0.35
C ASP A 90 5.54 8.48 -0.41
N VAL A 91 6.67 7.80 -0.59
CA VAL A 91 6.75 6.36 -0.77
C VAL A 91 7.70 5.76 0.26
N HIS A 92 7.27 4.73 0.94
CA HIS A 92 8.06 4.05 1.96
C HIS A 92 9.02 3.02 1.37
N THR A 93 8.61 2.32 0.33
CA THR A 93 9.41 1.28 -0.30
C THR A 93 9.05 1.13 -1.77
N VAL A 94 10.07 0.88 -2.60
CA VAL A 94 9.90 0.51 -4.00
C VAL A 94 10.42 -0.92 -4.17
N LEU A 95 9.59 -1.81 -4.70
CA LEU A 95 9.94 -3.21 -4.94
C LEU A 95 9.88 -3.55 -6.41
N SER A 96 10.79 -4.39 -6.88
CA SER A 96 10.76 -4.94 -8.23
C SER A 96 9.72 -6.06 -8.32
N LYS A 97 8.98 -6.13 -9.43
CA LYS A 97 8.04 -7.23 -9.69
C LYS A 97 8.71 -8.59 -9.77
N GLU A 98 10.00 -8.64 -10.08
CA GLU A 98 10.77 -9.89 -10.14
C GLU A 98 11.02 -10.48 -8.75
N GLU A 99 11.08 -9.66 -7.71
CA GLU A 99 11.37 -10.05 -6.33
C GLU A 99 10.10 -10.19 -5.48
N LEU A 100 8.96 -10.26 -6.10
CA LEU A 100 7.69 -9.77 -5.60
C LEU A 100 7.15 -10.38 -4.30
N LEU A 101 6.94 -11.70 -4.20
CA LEU A 101 6.06 -12.19 -3.14
C LEU A 101 6.68 -12.23 -1.74
N PRO A 102 7.84 -12.84 -1.52
CA PRO A 102 8.40 -12.87 -0.16
C PRO A 102 8.73 -11.48 0.37
N ASP A 103 9.33 -10.63 -0.46
CA ASP A 103 9.72 -9.28 -0.07
C ASP A 103 8.53 -8.38 0.19
N LEU A 104 7.48 -8.49 -0.63
CA LEU A 104 6.26 -7.71 -0.43
C LEU A 104 5.58 -8.07 0.89
N LEU A 105 5.41 -9.35 1.17
CA LEU A 105 4.79 -9.81 2.42
C LEU A 105 5.60 -9.35 3.64
N ASP A 106 6.93 -9.44 3.57
CA ASP A 106 7.81 -8.99 4.65
C ASP A 106 7.70 -7.48 4.87
N LYS A 107 7.65 -6.69 3.80
CA LYS A 107 7.52 -5.23 3.91
C LYS A 107 6.16 -4.81 4.44
N ILE A 108 5.09 -5.45 4.00
CA ILE A 108 3.75 -5.19 4.51
C ILE A 108 3.71 -5.46 6.01
N LYS A 109 4.20 -6.60 6.44
CA LYS A 109 4.26 -6.96 7.86
C LYS A 109 5.06 -5.94 8.65
N TYR A 110 6.23 -5.55 8.15
CA TYR A 110 7.09 -4.57 8.79
C TYR A 110 6.36 -3.24 9.02
N TYR A 111 5.75 -2.68 7.99
CA TYR A 111 5.09 -1.37 8.11
C TYR A 111 3.83 -1.43 8.99
N LEU A 112 3.09 -2.51 8.95
CA LEU A 112 1.91 -2.67 9.80
C LEU A 112 2.31 -2.80 11.28
N GLU A 113 3.39 -3.50 11.59
CA GLU A 113 3.91 -3.63 12.95
C GLU A 113 4.46 -2.29 13.46
N GLN A 114 5.11 -1.49 12.62
CA GLN A 114 5.59 -0.17 13.00
C GLN A 114 4.44 0.78 13.36
N ALA A 115 3.36 0.75 12.61
CA ALA A 115 2.17 1.55 12.89
C ALA A 115 1.56 1.18 14.25
N ASP A 116 1.45 -0.10 14.56
CA ASP A 116 0.94 -0.57 15.86
C ASP A 116 1.84 -0.11 17.01
N SER A 117 3.16 -0.20 16.85
CA SER A 117 4.11 0.27 17.86
C SER A 117 3.99 1.75 18.13
N GLN A 118 3.80 2.55 17.08
CA GLN A 118 3.60 4.00 17.20
C GLN A 118 2.29 4.33 17.91
N GLU A 119 1.22 3.61 17.61
CA GLU A 119 -0.06 3.78 18.29
C GLU A 119 0.05 3.47 19.78
N GLU A 120 0.72 2.38 20.16
CA GLU A 120 0.96 2.01 21.55
C GLU A 120 1.76 3.10 22.29
N VAL A 121 2.80 3.65 21.69
CA VAL A 121 3.60 4.73 22.27
C VAL A 121 2.76 5.99 22.47
N MET A 122 1.93 6.34 21.51
CA MET A 122 1.05 7.52 21.62
C MET A 122 0.00 7.35 22.72
N GLU A 123 -0.61 6.18 22.83
CA GLU A 123 -1.57 5.87 23.89
C GLU A 123 -0.92 5.99 25.29
N THR A 124 0.31 5.47 25.42
CA THR A 124 1.06 5.56 26.68
C THR A 124 1.34 7.01 27.08
N ARG A 125 1.65 7.88 26.12
CA ARG A 125 1.86 9.31 26.36
C ARG A 125 0.59 10.01 26.80
N ASP A 126 -0.53 9.67 26.18
CA ASP A 126 -1.81 10.29 26.50
C ASP A 126 -2.33 9.89 27.87
N SER A 127 -1.96 8.71 28.34
CA SER A 127 -2.37 8.22 29.67
C SER A 127 -1.50 8.74 30.81
N ALA A 128 -0.43 9.40 30.47
CA ALA A 128 0.45 10.02 31.46
C ALA A 128 0.01 11.43 31.79
#